data_0a9f79529bbbbb1a7cb49db156928873
#
_entry.id   0a9f79529bbbbb1a7cb49db156928873
#
_cell.length_a   1.000
_cell.length_b   1.000
_cell.length_c   1.000
_cell.angle_alpha   90.00
_cell.angle_beta   90.00
_cell.angle_gamma   90.00
#
_symmetry.space_group_name_H-M   'P 1'
#
loop_
_entity.id
_entity.type
_entity.pdbx_description
1 polymer ?
#
loop_
_entity_poly.entity_id
_entity_poly.type
_entity_poly.pdbx_seq_one_letter_code
_entity_poly.pdbx_strand_id
1 'polypeptide(L)'
;MNEKNSLGLNLCFKDHNNPIKLFEEWFNKAKKTEINDPNAFAVGTVNKKGFPTVRMVLLKDFDKNGFVFYTNLKSDKSKAIKNSSKISMCFHWKSLQRQIRVIGIASKAVSYTHLRAHETDR
;
A
#
# COMPACT_ATOMS: atom_id res chain seq x y z
N MET A 1 14.61 -20.31 4.25
CA MET A 1 14.91 -20.01 3.48
C MET A 1 15.74 -19.60 3.08
N ASN A 2 16.21 -19.68 2.65
CA ASN A 2 17.01 -19.33 2.21
C ASN A 2 17.16 -18.68 1.55
N GLU A 3 17.10 -18.46 1.58
CA GLU A 3 17.35 -17.81 0.97
C GLU A 3 18.27 -17.08 0.58
N LYS A 4 18.95 -17.43 0.51
CA LYS A 4 19.84 -16.80 -0.19
C LYS A 4 19.55 -16.83 -1.54
N ASN A 5 19.68 -15.81 -2.29
CA ASN A 5 19.45 -15.91 -3.69
C ASN A 5 20.51 -15.11 -4.38
N SER A 6 20.65 -15.31 -5.68
CA SER A 6 21.73 -14.71 -6.45
C SER A 6 21.63 -13.21 -6.53
N LEU A 7 20.48 -12.64 -6.20
CA LEU A 7 20.29 -11.21 -6.23
C LEU A 7 20.55 -10.55 -4.90
N GLY A 8 20.85 -11.33 -3.89
CA GLY A 8 21.11 -10.79 -2.57
C GLY A 8 19.90 -10.21 -1.89
N LEU A 9 18.72 -10.57 -2.32
CA LEU A 9 17.50 -9.97 -1.77
C LEU A 9 17.24 -10.37 -0.33
N ASN A 10 17.80 -11.48 0.10
CA ASN A 10 17.65 -11.88 1.48
C ASN A 10 18.29 -10.89 2.44
N LEU A 11 19.19 -10.04 1.95
CA LEU A 11 19.79 -9.02 2.80
C LEU A 11 18.86 -7.85 3.05
N CYS A 12 17.75 -7.79 2.31
CA CYS A 12 16.79 -6.72 2.49
C CYS A 12 15.91 -6.91 3.70
N PHE A 13 15.80 -8.12 4.18
CA PHE A 13 14.86 -8.44 5.24
C PHE A 13 15.57 -8.37 6.56
N LYS A 14 15.83 -7.15 6.98
CA LYS A 14 16.41 -6.91 8.26
C LYS A 14 15.42 -7.27 9.34
N ASP A 15 15.94 -7.50 10.51
CA ASP A 15 15.13 -7.86 11.65
C ASP A 15 14.49 -6.62 12.23
N HIS A 16 13.36 -6.23 11.66
CA HIS A 16 12.62 -5.07 12.13
C HIS A 16 11.39 -5.51 12.87
N ASN A 17 11.15 -4.91 14.02
CA ASN A 17 9.93 -5.13 14.75
C ASN A 17 8.80 -4.22 14.27
N ASN A 18 9.12 -3.24 13.46
CA ASN A 18 8.15 -2.25 13.00
C ASN A 18 8.10 -2.26 11.47
N PRO A 19 7.07 -2.87 10.89
CA PRO A 19 7.00 -2.94 9.43
C PRO A 19 6.84 -1.58 8.75
N ILE A 20 6.26 -0.60 9.43
CA ILE A 20 6.16 0.74 8.84
C ILE A 20 7.55 1.35 8.69
N LYS A 21 8.43 1.07 9.64
CA LYS A 21 9.79 1.57 9.54
C LYS A 21 10.52 0.94 8.38
N LEU A 22 10.32 -0.34 8.16
CA LEU A 22 10.88 -1.01 6.99
C LEU A 22 10.33 -0.45 5.70
N PHE A 23 9.01 -0.19 5.68
CA PHE A 23 8.40 0.45 4.52
C PHE A 23 9.06 1.79 4.24
N GLU A 24 9.28 2.59 5.26
CA GLU A 24 9.89 3.90 5.11
C GLU A 24 11.28 3.79 4.51
N GLU A 25 12.09 2.85 4.98
CA GLU A 25 13.41 2.65 4.43
C GLU A 25 13.36 2.31 2.94
N TRP A 26 12.48 1.40 2.59
CA TRP A 26 12.37 0.96 1.21
C TRP A 26 11.79 2.07 0.33
N PHE A 27 10.82 2.80 0.85
CA PHE A 27 10.21 3.90 0.11
C PHE A 27 11.26 4.98 -0.18
N ASN A 28 12.11 5.28 0.79
CA ASN A 28 13.17 6.26 0.58
C ASN A 28 14.14 5.80 -0.50
N LYS A 29 14.40 4.51 -0.56
CA LYS A 29 15.23 3.97 -1.64
C LYS A 29 14.50 4.05 -2.98
N ALA A 30 13.22 3.74 -2.99
CA ALA A 30 12.43 3.78 -4.21
C ALA A 30 12.37 5.20 -4.77
N LYS A 31 12.28 6.20 -3.92
CA LYS A 31 12.24 7.58 -4.38
C LYS A 31 13.50 7.98 -5.12
N LYS A 32 14.60 7.30 -4.86
CA LYS A 32 15.86 7.59 -5.52
C LYS A 32 16.06 6.79 -6.80
N THR A 33 15.41 5.65 -6.93
CA THR A 33 15.72 4.72 -8.00
C THR A 33 14.57 4.48 -8.97
N GLU A 34 13.32 4.72 -8.55
CA GLU A 34 12.19 4.55 -9.45
C GLU A 34 12.09 5.72 -10.39
N ILE A 35 11.92 5.41 -11.68
CA ILE A 35 11.82 6.45 -12.69
C ILE A 35 10.49 7.19 -12.58
N ASN A 36 9.43 6.44 -12.30
CA ASN A 36 8.08 7.00 -12.22
C ASN A 36 7.48 6.71 -10.86
N ASP A 37 6.76 7.64 -10.36
CA ASP A 37 5.84 7.56 -9.22
C ASP A 37 6.12 6.44 -8.20
N PRO A 38 7.17 6.57 -7.40
CA PRO A 38 7.41 5.56 -6.36
C PRO A 38 6.26 5.46 -5.37
N ASN A 39 5.42 6.48 -5.28
CA ASN A 39 4.28 6.50 -4.38
C ASN A 39 3.01 5.90 -5.00
N ALA A 40 3.08 5.39 -6.23
CA ALA A 40 1.92 4.76 -6.85
C ALA A 40 1.76 3.34 -6.30
N PHE A 41 0.52 2.96 -6.06
CA PHE A 41 0.24 1.60 -5.64
C PHE A 41 -1.13 1.17 -6.13
N ALA A 42 -1.33 -0.13 -6.17
CA ALA A 42 -2.62 -0.70 -6.53
C ALA A 42 -3.45 -0.87 -5.27
N VAL A 43 -4.72 -0.47 -5.34
CA VAL A 43 -5.63 -0.71 -4.24
C VAL A 43 -6.75 -1.62 -4.74
N GLY A 44 -7.02 -2.66 -3.97
CA GLY A 44 -8.07 -3.61 -4.26
C GLY A 44 -9.23 -3.43 -3.30
N THR A 45 -10.43 -3.39 -3.85
CA THR A 45 -11.66 -3.24 -3.06
C THR A 45 -12.68 -4.24 -3.58
N VAL A 46 -13.79 -4.38 -2.87
CA VAL A 46 -14.85 -5.32 -3.25
C VAL A 46 -16.14 -4.53 -3.44
N ASN A 47 -16.74 -4.69 -4.61
CA ASN A 47 -17.97 -3.97 -4.90
C ASN A 47 -19.19 -4.68 -4.32
N LYS A 48 -20.38 -4.11 -4.53
CA LYS A 48 -21.60 -4.65 -3.95
C LYS A 48 -21.90 -6.08 -4.40
N LYS A 49 -21.47 -6.42 -5.60
CA LYS A 49 -21.74 -7.74 -6.13
C LYS A 49 -20.70 -8.76 -5.70
N GLY A 50 -19.74 -8.35 -4.87
CA GLY A 50 -18.73 -9.25 -4.38
C GLY A 50 -17.52 -9.39 -5.27
N PHE A 51 -17.43 -8.60 -6.34
CA PHE A 51 -16.27 -8.66 -7.21
C PHE A 51 -15.15 -7.79 -6.69
N PRO A 52 -13.93 -8.32 -6.61
CA PRO A 52 -12.78 -7.49 -6.31
C PRO A 52 -12.43 -6.62 -7.51
N THR A 53 -12.10 -5.38 -7.23
CA THR A 53 -11.68 -4.44 -8.27
C THR A 53 -10.36 -3.81 -7.85
N VAL A 54 -9.57 -3.41 -8.83
CA VAL A 54 -8.23 -2.90 -8.57
C VAL A 54 -8.01 -1.64 -9.41
N ARG A 55 -7.34 -0.66 -8.82
CA ARG A 55 -6.90 0.51 -9.58
C ARG A 55 -5.69 1.14 -8.90
N MET A 56 -4.99 1.96 -9.66
CA MET A 56 -3.82 2.64 -9.14
C MET A 56 -4.21 3.94 -8.48
N VAL A 57 -3.58 4.22 -7.36
CA VAL A 57 -3.72 5.48 -6.66
C VAL A 57 -2.34 5.91 -6.18
N LEU A 58 -2.25 7.11 -5.65
CA LEU A 58 -0.98 7.63 -5.16
C LEU A 58 -1.04 7.76 -3.64
N LEU A 59 0.04 7.31 -3.00
CA LEU A 59 0.19 7.47 -1.57
C LEU A 59 0.38 8.94 -1.26
N LYS A 60 -0.42 9.45 -0.33
CA LYS A 60 -0.32 10.84 0.09
C LYS A 60 0.56 10.99 1.31
N ASP A 61 0.42 10.06 2.25
CA ASP A 61 1.15 10.14 3.50
C ASP A 61 1.10 8.78 4.18
N PHE A 62 1.97 8.57 5.14
CA PHE A 62 1.91 7.38 5.96
C PHE A 62 2.55 7.70 7.31
N ASP A 63 2.10 6.97 8.33
CA ASP A 63 2.69 7.07 9.65
C ASP A 63 2.45 5.74 10.37
N LYS A 64 2.73 5.70 11.64
CA LYS A 64 2.56 4.46 12.41
C LYS A 64 1.12 3.97 12.44
N ASN A 65 0.17 4.83 12.10
CA ASN A 65 -1.25 4.46 12.11
C ASN A 65 -1.73 3.96 10.76
N GLY A 66 -0.93 4.06 9.72
CA GLY A 66 -1.31 3.53 8.43
C GLY A 66 -0.97 4.42 7.26
N PHE A 67 -1.66 4.16 6.16
CA PHE A 67 -1.37 4.81 4.89
C PHE A 67 -2.55 5.68 4.48
N VAL A 68 -2.26 6.84 3.90
CA VAL A 68 -3.28 7.79 3.49
C VAL A 68 -3.22 7.96 1.98
N PHE A 69 -4.35 7.84 1.34
CA PHE A 69 -4.46 8.13 -0.09
C PHE A 69 -5.77 8.84 -0.36
N TYR A 70 -5.79 9.58 -1.46
CA TYR A 70 -6.98 10.34 -1.84
C TYR A 70 -7.80 9.55 -2.84
N THR A 71 -9.10 9.72 -2.77
CA THR A 71 -9.99 9.14 -3.75
C THR A 71 -11.21 10.06 -3.90
N ASN A 72 -11.77 10.05 -5.09
CA ASN A 72 -13.01 10.77 -5.34
C ASN A 72 -14.15 9.98 -4.70
N LEU A 73 -14.94 10.65 -3.86
CA LEU A 73 -16.03 9.98 -3.15
C LEU A 73 -17.12 9.47 -4.08
N LYS A 74 -17.16 9.95 -5.31
CA LYS A 74 -18.13 9.47 -6.30
C LYS A 74 -17.57 8.39 -7.21
N SER A 75 -16.32 8.00 -7.03
CA SER A 75 -15.73 6.97 -7.87
C SER A 75 -16.25 5.60 -7.46
N ASP A 76 -16.12 4.64 -8.37
CA ASP A 76 -16.49 3.27 -8.07
C ASP A 76 -15.66 2.70 -6.94
N LYS A 77 -14.38 3.07 -6.89
CA LYS A 77 -13.52 2.64 -5.81
C LYS A 77 -14.03 3.15 -4.47
N SER A 78 -14.41 4.40 -4.41
CA SER A 78 -14.91 5.00 -3.18
C SER A 78 -16.21 4.34 -2.75
N LYS A 79 -17.08 4.06 -3.70
CA LYS A 79 -18.34 3.38 -3.40
C LYS A 79 -18.07 1.96 -2.89
N ALA A 80 -17.09 1.29 -3.48
CA ALA A 80 -16.74 -0.05 -3.03
C ALA A 80 -16.23 -0.02 -1.60
N ILE A 81 -15.45 0.99 -1.24
CA ILE A 81 -14.95 1.11 0.13
C ILE A 81 -16.09 1.35 1.11
N LYS A 82 -17.09 2.13 0.72
CA LYS A 82 -18.26 2.32 1.57
C LYS A 82 -19.02 1.03 1.75
N ASN A 83 -19.04 0.18 0.73
CA ASN A 83 -19.70 -1.11 0.81
C ASN A 83 -18.92 -2.08 1.68
N SER A 84 -17.60 -2.08 1.55
CA SER A 84 -16.73 -2.92 2.36
C SER A 84 -15.47 -2.15 2.64
N SER A 85 -15.15 -1.98 3.91
CA SER A 85 -13.96 -1.23 4.30
C SER A 85 -12.68 -2.07 4.23
N LYS A 86 -12.79 -3.35 3.94
CA LYS A 86 -11.62 -4.21 3.82
C LYS A 86 -10.98 -4.00 2.47
N ILE A 87 -9.68 -3.69 2.48
CA ILE A 87 -8.95 -3.41 1.25
C ILE A 87 -7.60 -4.09 1.29
N SER A 88 -7.00 -4.18 0.13
CA SER A 88 -5.61 -4.56 0.05
C SER A 88 -4.87 -3.60 -0.85
N MET A 89 -3.58 -3.45 -0.59
CA MET A 89 -2.72 -2.52 -1.31
C MET A 89 -1.48 -3.26 -1.76
N CYS A 90 -0.93 -2.85 -2.88
CA CYS A 90 0.30 -3.44 -3.37
C CYS A 90 1.19 -2.36 -3.98
N PHE A 91 2.37 -2.22 -3.41
CA PHE A 91 3.43 -1.40 -4.00
C PHE A 91 4.36 -2.34 -4.75
N HIS A 92 4.78 -1.94 -5.92
CA HIS A 92 5.74 -2.70 -6.68
C HIS A 92 6.85 -1.78 -7.15
N TRP A 93 8.03 -1.95 -6.58
CA TRP A 93 9.20 -1.14 -6.93
C TRP A 93 10.17 -2.00 -7.71
N LYS A 94 10.04 -1.91 -9.01
CA LYS A 94 10.82 -2.76 -9.91
C LYS A 94 12.32 -2.51 -9.75
N SER A 95 12.71 -1.27 -9.55
CA SER A 95 14.13 -0.92 -9.40
C SER A 95 14.76 -1.61 -8.20
N LEU A 96 13.96 -1.93 -7.19
CA LEU A 96 14.44 -2.62 -6.00
C LEU A 96 14.10 -4.10 -6.03
N GLN A 97 13.36 -4.54 -7.04
CA GLN A 97 12.87 -5.90 -7.15
C GLN A 97 12.13 -6.32 -5.90
N ARG A 98 11.27 -5.42 -5.41
CA ARG A 98 10.51 -5.64 -4.19
C ARG A 98 9.06 -5.30 -4.37
N GLN A 99 8.25 -5.96 -3.61
CA GLN A 99 6.82 -5.76 -3.59
C GLN A 99 6.37 -5.72 -2.14
N ILE A 100 5.47 -4.82 -1.83
CA ILE A 100 4.92 -4.70 -0.48
C ILE A 100 3.42 -4.81 -0.60
N ARG A 101 2.83 -5.70 0.18
CA ARG A 101 1.40 -5.86 0.22
C ARG A 101 0.90 -5.50 1.61
N VAL A 102 -0.22 -4.81 1.67
CA VAL A 102 -0.83 -4.38 2.92
C VAL A 102 -2.29 -4.77 2.87
N ILE A 103 -2.76 -5.41 3.89
CA ILE A 103 -4.18 -5.73 4.06
C ILE A 103 -4.67 -4.93 5.23
N GLY A 104 -5.78 -4.25 5.07
CA GLY A 104 -6.22 -3.41 6.15
C GLY A 104 -7.65 -2.97 5.99
N ILE A 105 -8.03 -2.07 6.87
CA ILE A 105 -9.36 -1.49 6.90
C ILE A 105 -9.24 -0.02 6.55
N ALA A 106 -10.03 0.40 5.57
CA ALA A 106 -10.03 1.78 5.14
C ALA A 106 -11.10 2.54 5.90
N SER A 107 -10.80 3.77 6.25
CA SER A 107 -11.77 4.65 6.85
C SER A 107 -11.50 6.06 6.36
N LYS A 108 -12.53 6.89 6.44
CA LYS A 108 -12.38 8.29 6.09
C LYS A 108 -11.52 8.95 7.16
N ALA A 109 -10.37 9.48 6.75
CA ALA A 109 -9.41 9.98 7.72
C ALA A 109 -9.86 11.26 8.40
N VAL A 110 -10.41 12.18 7.62
CA VAL A 110 -10.98 13.42 8.14
C VAL A 110 -12.09 13.81 7.20
N SER A 111 -12.55 15.01 7.26
CA SER A 111 -13.69 15.46 6.47
C SER A 111 -13.32 15.81 5.03
N TYR A 112 -12.37 15.11 4.43
CA TYR A 112 -11.96 15.38 3.07
C TYR A 112 -12.11 14.14 2.22
N THR A 113 -11.61 14.20 1.00
CA THR A 113 -11.80 13.13 0.04
C THR A 113 -10.69 12.10 0.08
N HIS A 114 -10.03 11.94 1.20
CA HIS A 114 -9.00 10.92 1.33
C HIS A 114 -9.41 9.89 2.37
N LEU A 115 -8.85 8.71 2.22
CA LEU A 115 -9.12 7.59 3.11
C LEU A 115 -7.82 7.12 3.72
N ARG A 116 -7.92 6.57 4.92
CA ARG A 116 -6.76 6.01 5.61
C ARG A 116 -6.94 4.50 5.69
N ALA A 117 -5.94 3.79 5.20
CA ALA A 117 -5.92 2.34 5.32
C ALA A 117 -5.02 1.97 6.49
N HIS A 118 -5.55 1.18 7.39
CA HIS A 118 -4.80 0.75 8.56
C HIS A 118 -4.37 -0.68 8.37
N GLU A 119 -3.13 -0.94 8.70
CA GLU A 119 -2.62 -2.28 8.62
C GLU A 119 -3.21 -3.10 9.75
N THR A 120 -3.88 -4.20 9.44
CA THR A 120 -4.53 -5.04 10.44
C THR A 120 -3.86 -6.38 10.58
N ASP A 121 -2.90 -6.70 9.73
CA ASP A 121 -2.32 -8.02 9.72
C ASP A 121 -0.98 -7.97 9.06
N ARG A 122 -0.17 -8.88 9.44
CA ARG A 122 1.12 -8.82 8.96
C ARG A 122 1.64 -10.03 8.49
#